data_297020b26a6a4071eba84a57ed6b0324
#
_entry.id   297020b26a6a4071eba84a57ed6b0324
#
_cell.length_a   1.000
_cell.length_b   1.000
_cell.length_c   1.000
_cell.angle_alpha   90.00
_cell.angle_beta   90.00
_cell.angle_gamma   90.00
#
_symmetry.space_group_name_H-M   'P 1'
#
loop_
_entity.id
_entity.type
_entity.pdbx_description
1 polymer ?
#
loop_
_entity_poly.entity_id
_entity_poly.type
_entity_poly.pdbx_seq_one_letter_code
_entity_poly.pdbx_strand_id
1 'polypeptide(L)'
;MDRPSCLAHVDCVPDNFLILPDGTGKIIDWEYAGMQDPLIDVAMCAIYSYYNEEETDRLIELYLDREPEREERFVVYACAALGGFLWCLWAVFKSSLGEEFWENIP
;
A
#
# COMPACT_ATOMS: atom_id res chain seq x y z
N MET A 1 6.86 -17.65 10.73
CA MET A 1 5.53 -17.01 10.65
C MET A 1 4.90 -17.39 9.32
N ASP A 2 3.90 -18.27 9.38
CA ASP A 2 3.18 -18.71 8.18
C ASP A 2 2.09 -17.70 7.84
N ARG A 3 2.29 -16.96 6.75
CA ARG A 3 1.32 -15.97 6.30
C ARG A 3 0.68 -16.41 4.98
N PRO A 4 -0.59 -16.08 4.75
CA PRO A 4 -1.24 -16.40 3.49
C PRO A 4 -0.60 -15.67 2.33
N SER A 5 -0.72 -16.24 1.13
CA SER A 5 -0.27 -15.62 -0.10
C SER A 5 -1.43 -15.57 -1.09
N CYS A 6 -1.60 -14.45 -1.73
CA CYS A 6 -2.60 -14.27 -2.78
C CYS A 6 -2.08 -13.32 -3.84
N LEU A 7 -2.84 -13.15 -4.92
CA LEU A 7 -2.50 -12.14 -5.91
C LEU A 7 -2.74 -10.76 -5.29
N ALA A 8 -1.66 -10.04 -5.04
CA ALA A 8 -1.71 -8.69 -4.49
C ALA A 8 -1.43 -7.68 -5.61
N HIS A 9 -2.05 -6.51 -5.52
CA HIS A 9 -1.90 -5.44 -6.49
C HIS A 9 -0.55 -4.73 -6.36
N VAL A 10 -0.13 -4.50 -5.14
CA VAL A 10 1.15 -3.88 -4.72
C VAL A 10 1.17 -2.36 -4.91
N ASP A 11 0.61 -1.83 -5.97
CA ASP A 11 0.67 -0.38 -6.31
C ASP A 11 -0.66 0.33 -5.97
N CYS A 12 -1.05 0.27 -4.70
CA CYS A 12 -2.34 0.78 -4.21
C CYS A 12 -2.35 2.29 -3.98
N VAL A 13 -1.91 3.07 -4.99
CA VAL A 13 -2.06 4.53 -4.96
C VAL A 13 -3.53 4.90 -5.19
N PRO A 14 -4.02 6.02 -4.61
CA PRO A 14 -5.42 6.42 -4.77
C PRO A 14 -5.89 6.51 -6.21
N ASP A 15 -5.03 6.92 -7.12
CA ASP A 15 -5.38 7.07 -8.54
C ASP A 15 -5.70 5.75 -9.23
N ASN A 16 -5.34 4.62 -8.63
CA ASN A 16 -5.62 3.29 -9.17
C ASN A 16 -6.98 2.74 -8.72
N PHE A 17 -7.71 3.48 -7.89
CA PHE A 17 -9.05 3.11 -7.44
C PHE A 17 -10.10 3.91 -8.20
N LEU A 18 -11.04 3.21 -8.82
CA LEU A 18 -12.15 3.84 -9.54
C LEU A 18 -13.45 3.55 -8.80
N ILE A 19 -14.23 4.60 -8.58
CA ILE A 19 -15.58 4.46 -8.03
C ILE A 19 -16.57 4.70 -9.18
N LEU A 20 -17.34 3.68 -9.49
CA LEU A 20 -18.30 3.74 -10.60
C LEU A 20 -19.60 4.41 -10.15
N PRO A 21 -20.43 4.89 -11.10
CA PRO A 21 -21.69 5.57 -10.77
C PRO A 21 -22.66 4.72 -9.93
N ASP A 22 -22.58 3.39 -10.04
CA ASP A 22 -23.41 2.48 -9.23
C ASP A 22 -22.86 2.24 -7.82
N GLY A 23 -21.74 2.89 -7.45
CA GLY A 23 -21.10 2.74 -6.15
C GLY A 23 -20.10 1.61 -6.03
N THR A 24 -19.92 0.81 -7.08
CA THR A 24 -18.91 -0.26 -7.06
C THR A 24 -17.52 0.32 -7.28
N GLY A 25 -16.52 -0.37 -6.72
CA GLY A 25 -15.12 -0.01 -6.89
C GLY A 25 -14.38 -0.95 -7.82
N LYS A 26 -13.40 -0.42 -8.52
CA LYS A 26 -12.46 -1.22 -9.32
C LYS A 26 -11.05 -0.73 -9.06
N ILE A 27 -10.10 -1.66 -9.15
CA ILE A 27 -8.67 -1.34 -9.04
C ILE A 27 -8.05 -1.59 -10.40
N ILE A 28 -7.31 -0.61 -10.90
CA ILE A 28 -6.64 -0.67 -12.20
C ILE A 28 -5.12 -0.64 -12.03
N ASP A 29 -4.41 -0.87 -13.12
CA ASP A 29 -2.96 -0.75 -13.21
C ASP A 29 -2.22 -1.81 -12.40
N TRP A 30 -2.34 -3.05 -12.86
CA TRP A 30 -1.83 -4.25 -12.18
C TRP A 30 -0.40 -4.63 -12.56
N GLU A 31 0.40 -3.70 -13.07
CA GLU A 31 1.73 -4.01 -13.60
C GLU A 31 2.71 -4.58 -12.58
N TYR A 32 2.52 -4.27 -11.29
CA TYR A 32 3.37 -4.77 -10.21
C TYR A 32 2.76 -5.96 -9.46
N ALA A 33 1.62 -6.46 -9.91
CA ALA A 33 0.90 -7.52 -9.21
C ALA A 33 1.72 -8.80 -9.13
N GLY A 34 1.60 -9.51 -8.03
CA GLY A 34 2.30 -10.76 -7.79
C GLY A 34 1.76 -11.49 -6.57
N MET A 35 2.27 -12.68 -6.35
CA MET A 35 1.88 -13.47 -5.19
C MET A 35 2.59 -12.95 -3.94
N GLN A 36 1.83 -12.34 -3.05
CA GLN A 36 2.33 -11.67 -1.85
C GLN A 36 1.37 -11.91 -0.68
N ASP A 37 1.82 -11.52 0.53
CA ASP A 37 0.91 -11.41 1.66
C ASP A 37 -0.15 -10.35 1.33
N PRO A 38 -1.46 -10.65 1.48
CA PRO A 38 -2.50 -9.67 1.16
C PRO A 38 -2.40 -8.38 1.97
N LEU A 39 -1.80 -8.40 3.15
CA LEU A 39 -1.63 -7.20 3.97
C LEU A 39 -0.64 -6.20 3.37
N ILE A 40 0.14 -6.58 2.37
CA ILE A 40 1.00 -5.62 1.67
C ILE A 40 0.17 -4.55 0.96
N ASP A 41 -0.99 -4.91 0.42
CA ASP A 41 -1.87 -3.95 -0.24
C ASP A 41 -2.44 -2.94 0.75
N VAL A 42 -2.78 -3.40 1.95
CA VAL A 42 -3.24 -2.51 3.03
C VAL A 42 -2.13 -1.53 3.42
N ALA A 43 -0.91 -2.03 3.60
CA ALA A 43 0.24 -1.21 3.95
C ALA A 43 0.55 -0.17 2.87
N MET A 44 0.56 -0.57 1.61
CA MET A 44 0.86 0.35 0.50
C MET A 44 -0.23 1.40 0.35
N CYS A 45 -1.49 1.03 0.53
CA CYS A 45 -2.60 1.99 0.53
C CYS A 45 -2.41 3.05 1.62
N ALA A 46 -2.03 2.64 2.83
CA ALA A 46 -1.80 3.56 3.94
C ALA A 46 -0.65 4.53 3.65
N ILE A 47 0.46 4.04 3.08
CA ILE A 47 1.61 4.88 2.73
C ILE A 47 1.24 5.90 1.67
N TYR A 48 0.65 5.45 0.57
CA TYR A 48 0.35 6.32 -0.56
C TYR A 48 -0.76 7.33 -0.26
N SER A 49 -1.60 7.03 0.73
CA SER A 49 -2.66 7.95 1.19
C SER A 49 -2.21 8.86 2.33
N TYR A 50 -0.97 8.73 2.79
CA TYR A 50 -0.41 9.51 3.91
C TYR A 50 -1.21 9.34 5.20
N TYR A 51 -1.70 8.13 5.47
CA TYR A 51 -2.50 7.86 6.66
C TYR A 51 -1.64 7.90 7.92
N ASN A 52 -2.20 8.46 8.98
CA ASN A 52 -1.62 8.40 10.31
C ASN A 52 -1.91 7.03 10.96
N GLU A 53 -1.47 6.82 12.21
CA GLU A 53 -1.67 5.55 12.90
C GLU A 53 -3.15 5.21 13.07
N GLU A 54 -3.97 6.17 13.47
CA GLU A 54 -5.41 5.96 13.66
C GLU A 54 -6.10 5.57 12.36
N GLU A 55 -5.80 6.28 11.28
CA GLU A 55 -6.36 5.98 9.96
C GLU A 55 -5.90 4.63 9.43
N THR A 56 -4.63 4.29 9.64
CA THR A 56 -4.08 3.00 9.24
C THR A 56 -4.74 1.85 10.00
N ASP A 57 -4.90 1.99 11.32
CA ASP A 57 -5.59 0.98 12.13
C ASP A 57 -7.03 0.80 11.66
N ARG A 58 -7.71 1.88 11.31
CA ARG A 58 -9.07 1.82 10.78
C ARG A 58 -9.13 1.09 9.44
N LEU A 59 -8.16 1.34 8.57
CA LEU A 59 -8.06 0.65 7.28
C LEU A 59 -7.87 -0.86 7.48
N ILE A 60 -7.03 -1.26 8.42
CA ILE A 60 -6.81 -2.67 8.74
C ILE A 60 -8.11 -3.33 9.18
N GLU A 61 -8.84 -2.69 10.09
CA GLU A 61 -10.13 -3.20 10.58
C GLU A 61 -11.15 -3.34 9.43
N LEU A 62 -11.22 -2.36 8.56
CA LEU A 62 -12.13 -2.38 7.42
C LEU A 62 -11.79 -3.52 6.45
N TYR A 63 -10.50 -3.73 6.20
CA TYR A 63 -10.06 -4.80 5.32
C TYR A 63 -10.36 -6.18 5.89
N LEU A 64 -10.08 -6.39 7.19
CA LEU A 64 -10.28 -7.67 7.85
C LEU A 64 -11.74 -7.92 8.24
N ASP A 65 -12.54 -6.87 8.33
CA ASP A 65 -13.92 -6.90 8.85
C ASP A 65 -13.97 -7.44 10.29
N ARG A 66 -12.95 -7.15 11.06
CA ARG A 66 -12.81 -7.48 12.48
C ARG A 66 -11.63 -6.72 13.06
N GLU A 67 -11.46 -6.82 14.37
CA GLU A 67 -10.26 -6.28 15.02
C GLU A 67 -9.03 -7.11 14.62
N PRO A 68 -7.92 -6.48 14.23
CA PRO A 68 -6.73 -7.20 13.81
C PRO A 68 -6.04 -7.90 14.99
N GLU A 69 -5.42 -9.03 14.69
CA GLU A 69 -4.48 -9.65 15.62
C GLU A 69 -3.17 -8.87 15.66
N ARG A 70 -2.41 -9.04 16.73
CA ARG A 70 -1.13 -8.35 16.90
C ARG A 70 -0.18 -8.62 15.74
N GLU A 71 -0.12 -9.86 15.26
CA GLU A 71 0.71 -10.25 14.12
C GLU A 71 0.31 -9.53 12.85
N GLU A 72 -0.98 -9.43 12.59
CA GLU A 72 -1.50 -8.77 11.40
C GLU A 72 -1.15 -7.28 11.41
N ARG A 73 -1.35 -6.64 12.54
CA ARG A 73 -1.00 -5.24 12.71
C ARG A 73 0.51 -5.02 12.51
N PHE A 74 1.33 -5.91 13.08
CA PHE A 74 2.78 -5.87 12.91
C PHE A 74 3.17 -5.97 11.42
N VAL A 75 2.57 -6.90 10.67
CA VAL A 75 2.88 -7.09 9.25
C VAL A 75 2.59 -5.82 8.46
N VAL A 76 1.44 -5.18 8.70
CA VAL A 76 1.07 -3.95 7.99
C VAL A 76 2.09 -2.85 8.28
N TYR A 77 2.43 -2.60 9.54
CA TYR A 77 3.38 -1.53 9.89
C TYR A 77 4.80 -1.83 9.41
N ALA A 78 5.23 -3.09 9.46
CA ALA A 78 6.52 -3.48 8.93
C ALA A 78 6.61 -3.27 7.42
N CYS A 79 5.58 -3.69 6.69
CA CYS A 79 5.52 -3.47 5.23
C CYS A 79 5.46 -1.98 4.90
N ALA A 80 4.73 -1.20 5.68
CA ALA A 80 4.67 0.26 5.49
C ALA A 80 6.04 0.90 5.67
N ALA A 81 6.77 0.51 6.70
CA ALA A 81 8.12 1.03 6.95
C ALA A 81 9.08 0.65 5.83
N LEU A 82 9.06 -0.60 5.38
CA LEU A 82 9.91 -1.05 4.28
C LEU A 82 9.54 -0.36 2.96
N GLY A 83 8.26 -0.19 2.68
CA GLY A 83 7.78 0.52 1.49
C GLY A 83 8.23 1.97 1.49
N GLY A 84 8.11 2.65 2.62
CA GLY A 84 8.59 4.03 2.76
C GLY A 84 10.09 4.14 2.56
N PHE A 85 10.86 3.19 3.10
CA PHE A 85 12.31 3.16 2.91
C PHE A 85 12.68 2.95 1.44
N LEU A 86 12.01 2.04 0.74
CA LEU A 86 12.23 1.81 -0.69
C LEU A 86 11.91 3.06 -1.50
N TRP A 87 10.88 3.80 -1.16
CA TRP A 87 10.56 5.08 -1.80
C TRP A 87 11.66 6.11 -1.61
N CYS A 88 12.25 6.16 -0.40
CA CYS A 88 13.38 7.06 -0.15
C CYS A 88 14.59 6.71 -1.02
N LEU A 89 14.92 5.41 -1.14
CA LEU A 89 15.99 4.95 -2.01
C LEU A 89 15.71 5.28 -3.47
N TRP A 90 14.48 5.10 -3.92
CA TRP A 90 14.07 5.44 -5.27
C TRP A 90 14.25 6.94 -5.54
N ALA A 91 13.86 7.79 -4.58
CA ALA A 91 14.01 9.23 -4.69
C ALA A 91 15.48 9.64 -4.84
N VAL A 92 16.36 9.06 -4.01
CA VAL A 92 17.80 9.32 -4.08
C VAL A 92 18.36 8.88 -5.43
N PHE A 93 17.98 7.71 -5.90
CA PHE A 93 18.41 7.20 -7.20
C PHE A 93 17.98 8.12 -8.34
N LYS A 94 16.72 8.53 -8.36
CA LYS A 94 16.18 9.42 -9.40
C LYS A 94 16.85 10.79 -9.36
N SER A 95 17.09 11.32 -8.17
CA SER A 95 17.80 12.59 -8.00
C SER A 95 19.23 12.52 -8.53
N SER A 96 19.92 11.38 -8.34
CA SER A 96 21.27 11.19 -8.86
C SER A 96 21.31 11.16 -10.39
N LEU A 97 20.19 10.86 -11.04
CA LEU A 97 20.04 10.90 -12.50
C LEU A 97 19.58 12.27 -13.01
N GLY A 98 19.41 13.25 -12.10
CA GLY A 98 18.96 14.59 -12.48
C GLY A 98 17.45 14.71 -12.70
N GLU A 99 16.66 13.75 -12.24
CA GLU A 99 15.21 13.80 -12.35
C GLU A 99 14.57 14.49 -11.16
N GLU A 100 13.44 15.18 -11.42
CA GLU A 100 12.63 15.84 -10.41
C GLU A 100 11.72 14.82 -9.74
N PHE A 101 12.09 14.35 -8.55
CA PHE A 101 11.37 13.26 -7.90
C PHE A 101 9.96 13.65 -7.45
N TRP A 102 9.82 14.83 -6.84
CA TRP A 102 8.52 15.27 -6.30
C TRP A 102 7.43 15.45 -7.36
N GLU A 103 7.78 15.60 -8.61
CA GLU A 103 6.81 15.65 -9.70
C GLU A 103 6.17 14.28 -9.98
N ASN A 104 6.79 13.22 -9.46
CA ASN A 104 6.34 11.84 -9.66
C ASN A 104 5.69 11.25 -8.40
N ILE A 105 5.54 12.01 -7.33
CA ILE A 105 4.85 11.56 -6.11
C ILE A 105 3.35 11.56 -6.37
N PRO A 106 2.67 10.42 -6.16
CA PRO A 106 1.22 10.34 -6.36
C PRO A 106 0.42 11.16 -5.36
#